data_349f0760f5739e5bfaef8bff7857b9d5
#
_entry.id   349f0760f5739e5bfaef8bff7857b9d5
#
_cell.length_a   1.000
_cell.length_b   1.000
_cell.length_c   1.000
_cell.angle_alpha   90.00
_cell.angle_beta   90.00
_cell.angle_gamma   90.00
#
_symmetry.space_group_name_H-M   'P 1'
#
loop_
_entity.id
_entity.type
_entity.pdbx_description
1 polymer ?
#
loop_
_entity_poly.entity_id
_entity_poly.type
_entity_poly.pdbx_seq_one_letter_code
_entity_poly.pdbx_strand_id
1 'polypeptide(L)'
;MNRKFLSRRKLLDRKLSAIALVCLLGLLPMLAETNSSWKTLAPGMDLGYVTAREPSAAGDSRIAVLRMDPKLWELAAIGVGQTGESSGHTAREWCEKHKLVAAINAGMFETDQKTHLGYMRFRDHVYTGHVNKYQSIAAFDPRDGKDVSRFHIFDLDAPGITMQSIQQDYNSAVQNLRLVKRPGSNQWTQQTRKWSEAALGEDDAGRILFLFSRSPFSMHDLNQELLAAGIGLVAAQHLEGGPEAQIYVHAGSFELEMFGSYETSFKENDSSSILWPVPNVLGVRPVKTR
;
A
#
# COMPACT_ATOMS: atom_id res chain seq x y z
N MET A 1 -1.12 -17.48 83.45
CA MET A 1 -0.58 -18.35 82.39
C MET A 1 -1.12 -17.89 81.06
N ASN A 2 -0.23 -17.48 80.14
CA ASN A 2 -0.42 -17.16 78.71
C ASN A 2 -1.01 -15.80 78.25
N ARG A 3 -0.16 -14.80 78.26
CA ARG A 3 -0.29 -13.57 77.46
C ARG A 3 0.85 -13.42 76.43
N LYS A 4 1.24 -14.44 75.70
CA LYS A 4 2.36 -14.38 74.76
C LYS A 4 2.06 -14.93 73.37
N PHE A 5 0.79 -15.19 73.01
CA PHE A 5 0.45 -15.79 71.69
C PHE A 5 -0.26 -14.87 70.65
N LEU A 6 -0.54 -13.63 71.02
CA LEU A 6 -1.28 -12.71 70.15
C LEU A 6 -0.44 -11.66 69.34
N SER A 7 0.89 -11.66 69.58
CA SER A 7 1.77 -10.64 68.97
C SER A 7 2.43 -11.04 67.64
N ARG A 8 2.41 -12.34 67.27
CA ARG A 8 3.09 -12.81 66.08
C ARG A 8 2.22 -12.85 64.81
N ARG A 9 0.91 -12.82 64.89
CA ARG A 9 0.01 -12.83 63.72
C ARG A 9 -0.15 -11.46 63.07
N LYS A 10 -0.03 -10.37 63.78
CA LYS A 10 -0.17 -9.00 63.22
C LYS A 10 1.07 -8.49 62.47
N LEU A 11 2.23 -9.12 62.61
CA LEU A 11 3.43 -8.76 61.85
C LEU A 11 3.58 -9.47 60.51
N LEU A 12 2.92 -10.63 60.31
CA LEU A 12 2.95 -11.36 59.02
C LEU A 12 2.03 -10.73 58.01
N ASP A 13 0.87 -10.21 58.42
CA ASP A 13 -0.11 -9.64 57.50
C ASP A 13 0.31 -8.28 56.92
N ARG A 14 1.22 -7.54 57.58
CA ARG A 14 1.78 -6.27 57.06
C ARG A 14 2.91 -6.44 56.07
N LYS A 15 3.57 -7.60 56.00
CA LYS A 15 4.65 -7.87 55.02
C LYS A 15 4.12 -8.46 53.71
N LEU A 16 2.96 -9.08 53.73
CA LEU A 16 2.33 -9.63 52.54
C LEU A 16 1.57 -8.56 51.70
N SER A 17 1.08 -7.51 52.37
CA SER A 17 0.42 -6.38 51.64
C SER A 17 1.39 -5.42 50.94
N ALA A 18 2.67 -5.39 51.35
CA ALA A 18 3.66 -4.53 50.67
C ALA A 18 4.31 -5.18 49.43
N ILE A 19 4.25 -6.52 49.30
CA ILE A 19 4.82 -7.23 48.14
C ILE A 19 3.80 -7.30 46.98
N ALA A 20 2.49 -7.23 47.25
CA ALA A 20 1.46 -7.24 46.22
C ALA A 20 1.31 -5.91 45.47
N LEU A 21 1.84 -4.80 46.01
CA LEU A 21 1.71 -3.48 45.39
C LEU A 21 2.88 -3.11 44.43
N VAL A 22 3.98 -3.86 44.47
CA VAL A 22 5.15 -3.59 43.61
C VAL A 22 5.10 -4.35 42.27
N CYS A 23 4.27 -5.40 42.17
CA CYS A 23 4.14 -6.17 40.92
C CYS A 23 3.09 -5.63 39.91
N LEU A 24 2.34 -4.56 40.24
CA LEU A 24 1.31 -4.03 39.36
C LEU A 24 1.74 -2.78 38.54
N LEU A 25 3.00 -2.34 38.71
CA LEU A 25 3.55 -1.15 38.01
C LEU A 25 4.47 -1.50 36.84
N GLY A 26 4.52 -2.77 36.42
CA GLY A 26 5.48 -3.27 35.42
C GLY A 26 4.92 -3.65 34.04
N LEU A 27 3.63 -3.43 33.75
CA LEU A 27 3.02 -3.75 32.45
C LEU A 27 2.27 -2.54 31.87
N LEU A 28 2.97 -1.40 31.75
CA LEU A 28 2.58 -0.46 30.70
C LEU A 28 3.01 -1.09 29.39
N PRO A 29 2.08 -1.31 28.42
CA PRO A 29 2.49 -1.69 27.09
C PRO A 29 3.40 -0.57 26.59
N MET A 30 4.63 -0.90 26.27
CA MET A 30 5.53 -0.06 25.51
C MET A 30 4.80 0.18 24.18
N LEU A 31 4.05 1.28 24.09
CA LEU A 31 3.57 1.78 22.81
C LEU A 31 4.83 2.03 22.00
N ALA A 32 5.11 1.13 21.07
CA ALA A 32 6.13 1.35 20.07
C ALA A 32 5.79 2.68 19.42
N GLU A 33 6.61 3.71 19.67
CA GLU A 33 6.51 4.97 18.93
C GLU A 33 6.65 4.59 17.44
N THR A 34 5.56 4.70 16.71
CA THR A 34 5.57 4.56 15.25
C THR A 34 6.33 5.77 14.72
N ASN A 35 7.60 5.60 14.43
CA ASN A 35 8.51 6.62 13.90
C ASN A 35 8.18 6.96 12.43
N SER A 36 6.92 7.07 12.05
CA SER A 36 6.52 7.59 10.76
C SER A 36 6.19 9.08 10.89
N SER A 37 7.17 9.93 10.62
CA SER A 37 6.90 11.35 10.46
C SER A 37 6.15 11.58 9.14
N TRP A 38 4.87 11.92 9.24
CA TRP A 38 4.06 12.27 8.09
C TRP A 38 4.24 13.74 7.72
N LYS A 39 4.47 14.00 6.43
CA LYS A 39 4.47 15.34 5.84
C LYS A 39 3.19 15.54 5.05
N THR A 40 2.34 16.45 5.49
CA THR A 40 1.15 16.85 4.72
C THR A 40 1.60 17.64 3.49
N LEU A 41 1.23 17.15 2.31
CA LEU A 41 1.52 17.77 1.02
C LEU A 41 0.36 18.65 0.54
N ALA A 42 -0.87 18.22 0.81
CA ALA A 42 -2.11 18.92 0.51
C ALA A 42 -3.23 18.40 1.45
N PRO A 43 -4.40 19.04 1.53
CA PRO A 43 -5.52 18.51 2.31
C PRO A 43 -5.84 17.07 1.93
N GLY A 44 -5.78 16.15 2.91
CA GLY A 44 -6.01 14.72 2.70
C GLY A 44 -4.95 13.99 1.87
N MET A 45 -3.74 14.56 1.74
CA MET A 45 -2.60 13.91 1.09
C MET A 45 -1.37 14.06 1.99
N ASP A 46 -0.87 12.94 2.50
CA ASP A 46 0.30 12.87 3.36
C ASP A 46 1.36 11.92 2.78
N LEU A 47 2.61 12.30 2.88
CA LEU A 47 3.77 11.45 2.56
C LEU A 47 4.48 11.05 3.85
N GLY A 48 4.71 9.75 4.02
CA GLY A 48 5.52 9.18 5.08
C GLY A 48 6.53 8.18 4.54
N TYR A 49 7.43 7.73 5.43
CA TYR A 49 8.37 6.67 5.12
C TYR A 49 8.36 5.63 6.22
N VAL A 50 8.29 4.37 5.81
CA VAL A 50 8.54 3.22 6.68
C VAL A 50 10.00 2.84 6.51
N THR A 51 10.76 2.80 7.60
CA THR A 51 12.09 2.20 7.62
C THR A 51 11.94 0.73 7.99
N ALA A 52 12.39 -0.17 7.12
CA ALA A 52 12.31 -1.60 7.40
C ALA A 52 13.10 -1.96 8.66
N ARG A 53 12.55 -2.82 9.49
CA ARG A 53 13.20 -3.34 10.71
C ARG A 53 14.34 -4.28 10.35
N GLU A 54 14.13 -5.08 9.29
CA GLU A 54 15.16 -5.93 8.70
C GLU A 54 15.71 -5.23 7.44
N PRO A 55 16.99 -4.79 7.46
CA PRO A 55 17.57 -4.07 6.34
C PRO A 55 17.58 -4.90 5.05
N SER A 56 17.26 -4.27 3.94
CA SER A 56 17.43 -4.84 2.61
C SER A 56 18.91 -5.00 2.24
N ALA A 57 19.21 -5.96 1.37
CA ALA A 57 20.57 -6.18 0.86
C ALA A 57 21.11 -5.03 0.00
N ALA A 58 20.23 -4.13 -0.48
CA ALA A 58 20.61 -2.97 -1.29
C ALA A 58 19.66 -1.79 -1.04
N GLY A 59 20.11 -0.57 -1.31
CA GLY A 59 19.34 0.64 -1.10
C GLY A 59 19.31 1.10 0.36
N ASP A 60 18.38 1.98 0.70
CA ASP A 60 18.27 2.63 2.01
C ASP A 60 17.26 1.96 2.96
N SER A 61 16.64 0.86 2.53
CA SER A 61 15.63 0.10 3.27
C SER A 61 14.38 0.90 3.67
N ARG A 62 14.08 1.96 2.91
CA ARG A 62 12.91 2.82 3.15
C ARG A 62 11.83 2.55 2.14
N ILE A 63 10.58 2.55 2.61
CA ILE A 63 9.39 2.40 1.79
C ILE A 63 8.63 3.74 1.86
N ALA A 64 8.49 4.40 0.73
CA ALA A 64 7.66 5.62 0.63
C ALA A 64 6.18 5.22 0.67
N VAL A 65 5.39 5.98 1.43
CA VAL A 65 3.95 5.79 1.60
C VAL A 65 3.25 7.12 1.33
N LEU A 66 2.62 7.26 0.18
CA LEU A 66 1.72 8.38 -0.11
C LEU A 66 0.30 7.97 0.24
N ARG A 67 -0.29 8.64 1.22
CA ARG A 67 -1.62 8.36 1.76
C ARG A 67 -2.62 9.43 1.33
N MET A 68 -3.76 9.03 0.79
CA MET A 68 -4.72 9.95 0.19
C MET A 68 -6.16 9.62 0.60
N ASP A 69 -6.92 10.65 1.01
CA ASP A 69 -8.35 10.52 1.30
C ASP A 69 -9.16 10.48 -0.01
N PRO A 70 -9.86 9.37 -0.33
CA PRO A 70 -10.64 9.23 -1.55
C PRO A 70 -11.85 10.18 -1.63
N LYS A 71 -12.18 10.89 -0.55
CA LYS A 71 -13.19 11.96 -0.58
C LYS A 71 -12.67 13.24 -1.23
N LEU A 72 -11.36 13.46 -1.18
CA LEU A 72 -10.68 14.65 -1.71
C LEU A 72 -9.88 14.35 -2.98
N TRP A 73 -9.45 13.11 -3.16
CA TRP A 73 -8.60 12.67 -4.26
C TRP A 73 -9.26 11.56 -5.07
N GLU A 74 -9.48 11.82 -6.34
CA GLU A 74 -10.04 10.85 -7.30
C GLU A 74 -8.90 10.00 -7.88
N LEU A 75 -9.03 8.67 -7.79
CA LEU A 75 -8.15 7.74 -8.49
C LEU A 75 -8.57 7.61 -9.95
N ALA A 76 -7.61 7.57 -10.86
CA ALA A 76 -7.79 7.38 -12.29
C ALA A 76 -6.81 6.33 -12.81
N ALA A 77 -7.25 5.47 -13.73
CA ALA A 77 -6.39 4.57 -14.46
C ALA A 77 -6.18 5.12 -15.86
N ILE A 78 -4.94 5.43 -16.21
CA ILE A 78 -4.56 6.04 -17.50
C ILE A 78 -3.56 5.12 -18.20
N GLY A 79 -3.67 4.98 -19.49
CA GLY A 79 -2.73 4.16 -20.25
C GLY A 79 -2.82 4.32 -21.75
N VAL A 80 -1.92 3.68 -22.46
CA VAL A 80 -1.97 3.57 -23.94
C VAL A 80 -3.30 2.96 -24.39
N GLY A 81 -3.77 3.36 -25.54
CA GLY A 81 -5.06 2.90 -26.07
C GLY A 81 -6.24 3.80 -25.73
N GLN A 82 -6.34 4.36 -24.52
CA GLN A 82 -7.38 5.32 -24.15
C GLN A 82 -7.04 6.74 -24.64
N THR A 83 -5.79 7.10 -24.51
CA THR A 83 -5.31 8.48 -24.75
C THR A 83 -4.86 8.71 -26.18
N GLY A 84 -4.93 7.69 -27.03
CA GLY A 84 -4.39 7.73 -28.39
C GLY A 84 -2.85 7.61 -28.42
N GLU A 85 -2.21 7.38 -27.29
CA GLU A 85 -0.78 7.18 -27.20
C GLU A 85 -0.38 5.83 -27.80
N SER A 86 0.70 5.83 -28.55
CA SER A 86 1.24 4.61 -29.17
C SER A 86 2.28 3.89 -28.33
N SER A 87 2.83 4.57 -27.32
CA SER A 87 3.87 4.07 -26.42
C SER A 87 3.61 4.52 -24.99
N GLY A 88 4.22 3.81 -24.02
CA GLY A 88 4.22 4.21 -22.62
C GLY A 88 5.03 5.48 -22.36
N HIS A 89 4.88 6.01 -21.16
CA HIS A 89 5.57 7.19 -20.63
C HIS A 89 6.05 6.90 -19.22
N THR A 90 6.98 7.69 -18.69
CA THR A 90 7.32 7.66 -17.27
C THR A 90 6.15 8.15 -16.42
N ALA A 91 6.12 7.81 -15.12
CA ALA A 91 5.08 8.28 -14.21
C ALA A 91 4.98 9.82 -14.18
N ARG A 92 6.11 10.53 -14.29
CA ARG A 92 6.17 12.00 -14.45
C ARG A 92 5.44 12.45 -15.69
N GLU A 93 5.80 11.92 -16.86
CA GLU A 93 5.21 12.33 -18.13
C GLU A 93 3.69 12.04 -18.18
N TRP A 94 3.24 10.91 -17.61
CA TRP A 94 1.82 10.62 -17.43
C TRP A 94 1.12 11.68 -16.58
N CYS A 95 1.76 12.12 -15.45
CA CYS A 95 1.22 13.18 -14.61
C CYS A 95 1.09 14.51 -15.35
N GLU A 96 2.12 14.92 -16.07
CA GLU A 96 2.15 16.18 -16.82
C GLU A 96 1.08 16.19 -17.95
N LYS A 97 0.99 15.12 -18.73
CA LYS A 97 0.03 15.00 -19.83
C LYS A 97 -1.43 14.98 -19.35
N HIS A 98 -1.71 14.32 -18.23
CA HIS A 98 -3.07 14.08 -17.74
C HIS A 98 -3.45 14.91 -16.51
N LYS A 99 -2.60 15.88 -16.12
CA LYS A 99 -2.83 16.80 -14.99
C LYS A 99 -3.11 16.02 -13.68
N LEU A 100 -2.33 14.99 -13.46
CA LEU A 100 -2.34 14.23 -12.20
C LEU A 100 -1.37 14.87 -11.20
N VAL A 101 -1.69 14.75 -9.92
CA VAL A 101 -0.83 15.23 -8.81
C VAL A 101 0.17 14.17 -8.39
N ALA A 102 -0.20 12.90 -8.54
CA ALA A 102 0.70 11.78 -8.34
C ALA A 102 0.33 10.61 -9.25
N ALA A 103 1.30 9.77 -9.58
CA ALA A 103 1.10 8.54 -10.32
C ALA A 103 2.04 7.43 -9.82
N ILE A 104 1.57 6.20 -9.95
CA ILE A 104 2.29 4.96 -9.71
C ILE A 104 1.91 3.98 -10.84
N ASN A 105 2.68 2.92 -11.09
CA ASN A 105 2.30 1.88 -12.05
C ASN A 105 0.84 1.44 -11.84
N ALA A 106 0.11 1.06 -12.89
CA ALA A 106 -1.24 0.49 -12.72
C ALA A 106 -1.21 -1.02 -12.50
N GLY A 107 -0.15 -1.69 -12.93
CA GLY A 107 0.06 -3.13 -12.77
C GLY A 107 0.97 -3.68 -13.87
N MET A 108 1.35 -4.95 -13.71
CA MET A 108 2.16 -5.68 -14.68
C MET A 108 1.51 -5.71 -16.06
N PHE A 109 2.32 -5.80 -17.10
CA PHE A 109 1.87 -5.75 -18.49
C PHE A 109 2.56 -6.84 -19.33
N GLU A 110 1.97 -7.14 -20.47
CA GLU A 110 2.48 -8.11 -21.45
C GLU A 110 3.72 -7.58 -22.19
N THR A 111 4.40 -8.48 -22.87
CA THR A 111 5.62 -8.17 -23.67
C THR A 111 5.36 -7.18 -24.81
N ASP A 112 4.10 -6.95 -25.16
CA ASP A 112 3.71 -5.91 -26.14
C ASP A 112 3.81 -4.49 -25.59
N GLN A 113 4.10 -4.35 -24.29
CA GLN A 113 4.21 -3.10 -23.54
C GLN A 113 2.95 -2.21 -23.65
N LYS A 114 1.79 -2.84 -23.70
CA LYS A 114 0.47 -2.18 -23.80
C LYS A 114 -0.59 -2.87 -22.95
N THR A 115 -0.68 -4.21 -23.07
CA THR A 115 -1.75 -5.00 -22.47
C THR A 115 -1.50 -5.21 -20.99
N HIS A 116 -2.41 -4.72 -20.14
CA HIS A 116 -2.37 -4.97 -18.70
C HIS A 116 -2.65 -6.45 -18.37
N LEU A 117 -1.89 -7.02 -17.43
CA LEU A 117 -2.12 -8.38 -16.95
C LEU A 117 -3.30 -8.42 -15.96
N GLY A 118 -4.45 -8.88 -16.43
CA GLY A 118 -5.68 -8.95 -15.67
C GLY A 118 -6.69 -7.90 -16.10
N TYR A 119 -7.83 -7.87 -15.40
CA TYR A 119 -8.90 -6.94 -15.73
C TYR A 119 -8.51 -5.51 -15.40
N MET A 120 -8.68 -4.60 -16.38
CA MET A 120 -8.48 -3.17 -16.19
C MET A 120 -9.54 -2.38 -16.94
N ARG A 121 -10.29 -1.55 -16.22
CA ARG A 121 -11.31 -0.64 -16.74
C ARG A 121 -11.24 0.70 -16.03
N PHE A 122 -11.35 1.78 -16.78
CA PHE A 122 -11.57 3.12 -16.25
C PHE A 122 -12.78 3.75 -16.96
N ARG A 123 -13.89 3.88 -16.23
CA ARG A 123 -15.17 4.38 -16.73
C ARG A 123 -15.65 3.59 -17.94
N ASP A 124 -15.83 4.24 -19.08
CA ASP A 124 -16.32 3.63 -20.32
C ASP A 124 -15.23 2.88 -21.10
N HIS A 125 -13.94 3.08 -20.74
CA HIS A 125 -12.83 2.43 -21.43
C HIS A 125 -12.40 1.14 -20.73
N VAL A 126 -12.40 0.05 -21.48
CA VAL A 126 -11.86 -1.25 -21.05
C VAL A 126 -10.50 -1.46 -21.70
N TYR A 127 -9.43 -1.41 -20.91
CA TYR A 127 -8.07 -1.72 -21.37
C TYR A 127 -7.89 -3.22 -21.59
N THR A 128 -8.32 -4.01 -20.62
CA THR A 128 -8.28 -5.48 -20.65
C THR A 128 -9.53 -6.03 -19.98
N GLY A 129 -10.32 -6.78 -20.73
CA GLY A 129 -11.54 -7.43 -20.21
C GLY A 129 -11.29 -8.80 -19.56
N HIS A 130 -10.08 -9.32 -19.66
CA HIS A 130 -9.73 -10.66 -19.15
C HIS A 130 -9.54 -10.62 -17.64
N VAL A 131 -10.27 -11.48 -16.93
CA VAL A 131 -10.07 -11.75 -15.50
C VAL A 131 -9.19 -12.99 -15.38
N ASN A 132 -8.01 -12.80 -14.79
CA ASN A 132 -7.07 -13.89 -14.58
C ASN A 132 -7.18 -14.48 -13.15
N LYS A 133 -6.23 -15.32 -12.73
CA LYS A 133 -6.19 -15.96 -11.41
C LYS A 133 -5.74 -15.06 -10.26
N TYR A 134 -5.43 -13.79 -10.51
CA TYR A 134 -5.07 -12.85 -9.45
C TYR A 134 -6.26 -12.58 -8.54
N GLN A 135 -6.02 -12.60 -7.23
CA GLN A 135 -7.07 -12.62 -6.23
C GLN A 135 -7.40 -11.25 -5.64
N SER A 136 -6.89 -10.18 -6.22
CA SER A 136 -7.13 -8.82 -5.72
C SER A 136 -7.60 -7.91 -6.83
N ILE A 137 -8.62 -7.08 -6.54
CA ILE A 137 -9.11 -6.06 -7.45
C ILE A 137 -9.39 -4.77 -6.69
N ALA A 138 -8.76 -3.69 -7.11
CA ALA A 138 -9.07 -2.34 -6.63
C ALA A 138 -10.23 -1.78 -7.44
N ALA A 139 -11.29 -1.36 -6.78
CA ALA A 139 -12.46 -0.72 -7.40
C ALA A 139 -12.61 0.71 -6.88
N PHE A 140 -12.96 1.61 -7.78
CA PHE A 140 -13.09 3.04 -7.49
C PHE A 140 -14.08 3.70 -8.47
N ASP A 141 -14.38 4.99 -8.22
CA ASP A 141 -15.39 5.72 -8.99
C ASP A 141 -16.76 5.02 -8.91
N PRO A 142 -17.45 5.06 -7.73
CA PRO A 142 -18.76 4.45 -7.56
C PRO A 142 -19.76 4.91 -8.62
N ARG A 143 -20.65 4.01 -9.04
CA ARG A 143 -21.75 4.36 -9.93
C ARG A 143 -22.75 5.27 -9.22
N ASP A 144 -23.42 6.12 -9.98
CA ASP A 144 -24.45 7.01 -9.45
C ASP A 144 -25.53 6.23 -8.67
N GLY A 145 -25.88 6.74 -7.50
CA GLY A 145 -26.89 6.16 -6.60
C GLY A 145 -26.40 4.95 -5.78
N LYS A 146 -25.13 4.56 -5.87
CA LYS A 146 -24.55 3.50 -5.04
C LYS A 146 -23.98 4.06 -3.74
N ASP A 147 -24.36 3.46 -2.63
CA ASP A 147 -23.83 3.75 -1.29
C ASP A 147 -22.67 2.77 -0.97
N VAL A 148 -21.55 2.99 -1.60
CA VAL A 148 -20.32 2.20 -1.44
C VAL A 148 -19.10 3.10 -1.27
N SER A 149 -18.01 2.57 -0.74
CA SER A 149 -16.75 3.30 -0.56
C SER A 149 -16.25 3.86 -1.90
N ARG A 150 -15.66 5.05 -1.90
CA ARG A 150 -15.09 5.65 -3.13
C ARG A 150 -13.91 4.89 -3.70
N PHE A 151 -13.25 4.11 -2.84
CA PHE A 151 -12.13 3.23 -3.15
C PHE A 151 -12.21 2.00 -2.25
N HIS A 152 -11.98 0.81 -2.80
CA HIS A 152 -11.90 -0.42 -2.04
C HIS A 152 -11.09 -1.48 -2.77
N ILE A 153 -10.23 -2.20 -2.04
CA ILE A 153 -9.51 -3.39 -2.55
C ILE A 153 -10.26 -4.64 -2.09
N PHE A 154 -10.84 -5.37 -3.03
CA PHE A 154 -11.57 -6.61 -2.80
C PHE A 154 -10.64 -7.82 -2.93
N ASP A 155 -10.87 -8.84 -2.10
CA ASP A 155 -10.34 -10.18 -2.28
C ASP A 155 -11.36 -11.03 -3.06
N LEU A 156 -11.03 -11.45 -4.29
CA LEU A 156 -11.92 -12.20 -5.17
C LEU A 156 -12.22 -13.64 -4.68
N ASP A 157 -11.42 -14.15 -3.72
CA ASP A 157 -11.66 -15.41 -3.02
C ASP A 157 -12.47 -15.26 -1.72
N ALA A 158 -12.96 -14.05 -1.42
CA ALA A 158 -13.84 -13.82 -0.28
C ALA A 158 -15.29 -14.21 -0.61
N PRO A 159 -16.04 -14.78 0.36
CA PRO A 159 -17.44 -15.18 0.14
C PRO A 159 -18.29 -14.00 -0.33
N GLY A 160 -19.08 -14.22 -1.38
CA GLY A 160 -20.03 -13.21 -1.91
C GLY A 160 -19.41 -12.14 -2.80
N ILE A 161 -18.08 -12.10 -2.97
CA ILE A 161 -17.42 -11.15 -3.86
C ILE A 161 -17.31 -11.75 -5.26
N THR A 162 -17.81 -11.02 -6.26
CA THR A 162 -17.74 -11.42 -7.68
C THR A 162 -17.36 -10.23 -8.55
N MET A 163 -16.76 -10.48 -9.70
CA MET A 163 -16.51 -9.43 -10.69
C MET A 163 -17.80 -8.72 -11.10
N GLN A 164 -18.91 -9.47 -11.24
CA GLN A 164 -20.21 -8.89 -11.59
C GLN A 164 -20.71 -7.90 -10.54
N SER A 165 -20.65 -8.25 -9.25
CA SER A 165 -21.07 -7.33 -8.17
C SER A 165 -20.20 -6.07 -8.15
N ILE A 166 -18.88 -6.18 -8.32
CA ILE A 166 -17.97 -5.04 -8.38
C ILE A 166 -18.30 -4.13 -9.57
N GLN A 167 -18.54 -4.70 -10.75
CA GLN A 167 -18.90 -3.93 -11.96
C GLN A 167 -20.28 -3.27 -11.88
N GLN A 168 -21.20 -3.80 -11.05
CA GLN A 168 -22.50 -3.18 -10.77
C GLN A 168 -22.39 -1.97 -9.85
N ASP A 169 -21.36 -1.91 -9.02
CA ASP A 169 -21.19 -0.86 -8.02
C ASP A 169 -20.19 0.21 -8.42
N TYR A 170 -19.20 -0.15 -9.26
CA TYR A 170 -18.10 0.75 -9.64
C TYR A 170 -17.96 0.91 -11.16
N ASN A 171 -17.57 2.12 -11.58
CA ASN A 171 -17.25 2.42 -12.96
C ASN A 171 -15.84 1.97 -13.35
N SER A 172 -14.95 1.85 -12.36
CA SER A 172 -13.52 1.62 -12.58
C SER A 172 -12.99 0.53 -11.66
N ALA A 173 -12.16 -0.35 -12.21
CA ALA A 173 -11.51 -1.40 -11.44
C ALA A 173 -10.23 -1.90 -12.12
N VAL A 174 -9.24 -2.29 -11.31
CA VAL A 174 -7.96 -2.83 -11.75
C VAL A 174 -7.61 -4.07 -10.94
N GLN A 175 -7.49 -5.21 -11.63
CA GLN A 175 -7.11 -6.49 -11.04
C GLN A 175 -5.59 -6.64 -11.07
N ASN A 176 -5.02 -6.99 -9.93
CA ASN A 176 -3.59 -7.24 -9.76
C ASN A 176 -3.30 -8.40 -8.81
N LEU A 177 -2.05 -8.82 -8.78
CA LEU A 177 -1.57 -9.83 -7.86
C LEU A 177 -1.69 -9.32 -6.41
N ARG A 178 -2.32 -10.11 -5.55
CA ARG A 178 -2.51 -9.74 -4.14
C ARG A 178 -1.20 -9.79 -3.37
N LEU A 179 -0.86 -8.71 -2.68
CA LEU A 179 0.20 -8.65 -1.66
C LEU A 179 -0.36 -8.98 -0.28
N VAL A 180 -1.28 -8.17 0.21
CA VAL A 180 -1.87 -8.31 1.53
C VAL A 180 -3.36 -8.61 1.39
N LYS A 181 -3.79 -9.69 2.02
CA LYS A 181 -5.21 -10.08 2.10
C LYS A 181 -5.87 -9.35 3.26
N ARG A 182 -7.08 -8.86 3.04
CA ARG A 182 -7.92 -8.27 4.08
C ARG A 182 -8.27 -9.29 5.19
N PRO A 183 -8.26 -8.91 6.46
CA PRO A 183 -7.97 -7.56 7.04
C PRO A 183 -6.51 -7.38 7.52
N GLY A 184 -5.54 -7.37 6.61
CA GLY A 184 -4.12 -7.20 6.98
C GLY A 184 -3.39 -8.53 7.20
N SER A 185 -3.60 -9.52 6.33
CA SER A 185 -2.98 -10.84 6.42
C SER A 185 -1.95 -11.05 5.32
N ASN A 186 -0.71 -11.39 5.71
CA ASN A 186 0.33 -11.82 4.79
C ASN A 186 0.11 -13.29 4.43
N GLN A 187 -0.22 -13.56 3.17
CA GLN A 187 -0.43 -14.93 2.64
C GLN A 187 0.79 -15.48 1.90
N TRP A 188 1.84 -14.69 1.77
CA TRP A 188 3.05 -15.09 1.07
C TRP A 188 3.97 -15.87 2.00
N THR A 189 4.47 -17.01 1.52
CA THR A 189 5.56 -17.74 2.16
C THR A 189 6.89 -17.09 1.83
N GLN A 190 7.89 -17.28 2.69
CA GLN A 190 9.23 -16.74 2.46
C GLN A 190 9.81 -17.27 1.14
N GLN A 191 10.47 -16.37 0.41
CA GLN A 191 11.05 -16.65 -0.90
C GLN A 191 12.38 -15.92 -1.09
N THR A 192 13.22 -16.42 -1.97
CA THR A 192 14.53 -15.83 -2.27
C THR A 192 14.46 -14.70 -3.29
N ARG A 193 13.44 -14.70 -4.16
CA ARG A 193 13.27 -13.64 -5.16
C ARG A 193 12.91 -12.33 -4.49
N LYS A 194 13.62 -11.28 -4.89
CA LYS A 194 13.46 -9.91 -4.37
C LYS A 194 13.47 -8.93 -5.53
N TRP A 195 12.79 -7.82 -5.36
CA TRP A 195 12.78 -6.71 -6.34
C TRP A 195 12.41 -5.39 -5.66
N SER A 196 12.73 -4.27 -6.33
CA SER A 196 12.11 -2.97 -6.06
C SER A 196 10.60 -3.08 -6.29
N GLU A 197 9.78 -2.39 -5.52
CA GLU A 197 8.33 -2.61 -5.53
C GLU A 197 7.54 -1.32 -5.67
N ALA A 198 6.53 -1.34 -6.54
CA ALA A 198 5.43 -0.39 -6.58
C ALA A 198 4.13 -1.13 -6.24
N ALA A 199 3.39 -0.65 -5.25
CA ALA A 199 2.17 -1.29 -4.78
C ALA A 199 1.04 -0.31 -4.47
N LEU A 200 -0.20 -0.79 -4.58
CA LEU A 200 -1.41 -0.08 -4.17
C LEU A 200 -1.94 -0.70 -2.88
N GLY A 201 -2.20 0.11 -1.88
CA GLY A 201 -2.77 -0.32 -0.61
C GLY A 201 -4.06 0.41 -0.24
N GLU A 202 -4.78 -0.16 0.71
CA GLU A 202 -5.90 0.44 1.42
C GLU A 202 -5.64 0.33 2.92
N ASP A 203 -5.86 1.42 3.65
CA ASP A 203 -5.76 1.39 5.10
C ASP A 203 -7.13 1.17 5.78
N ASP A 204 -7.11 1.02 7.11
CA ASP A 204 -8.30 0.79 7.95
C ASP A 204 -9.30 1.94 7.95
N ALA A 205 -8.90 3.14 7.52
CA ALA A 205 -9.77 4.28 7.30
C ALA A 205 -10.32 4.37 5.86
N GLY A 206 -9.99 3.40 4.98
CA GLY A 206 -10.38 3.37 3.56
C GLY A 206 -9.61 4.36 2.69
N ARG A 207 -8.43 4.82 3.13
CA ARG A 207 -7.58 5.72 2.35
C ARG A 207 -6.75 4.94 1.33
N ILE A 208 -6.47 5.59 0.20
CA ILE A 208 -5.60 5.07 -0.85
C ILE A 208 -4.15 5.20 -0.39
N LEU A 209 -3.36 4.14 -0.54
CA LEU A 209 -1.92 4.15 -0.28
C LEU A 209 -1.17 3.83 -1.58
N PHE A 210 -0.30 4.74 -2.04
CA PHE A 210 0.75 4.39 -2.99
C PHE A 210 2.00 4.03 -2.20
N LEU A 211 2.49 2.82 -2.39
CA LEU A 211 3.61 2.23 -1.66
C LEU A 211 4.76 2.01 -2.64
N PHE A 212 5.94 2.50 -2.31
CA PHE A 212 7.09 2.34 -3.19
C PHE A 212 8.36 2.02 -2.40
N SER A 213 9.06 0.97 -2.80
CA SER A 213 10.39 0.62 -2.29
C SER A 213 11.39 0.47 -3.44
N ARG A 214 12.44 1.29 -3.44
CA ARG A 214 13.59 1.07 -4.31
C ARG A 214 14.44 -0.10 -3.83
N SER A 215 14.56 -0.25 -2.50
CA SER A 215 15.25 -1.36 -1.86
C SER A 215 14.51 -2.68 -2.13
N PRO A 216 15.23 -3.75 -2.51
CA PRO A 216 14.60 -5.02 -2.87
C PRO A 216 14.15 -5.81 -1.65
N PHE A 217 12.89 -6.20 -1.65
CA PHE A 217 12.32 -7.14 -0.69
C PHE A 217 11.67 -8.32 -1.41
N SER A 218 11.57 -9.47 -0.73
CA SER A 218 10.61 -10.49 -1.13
C SER A 218 9.18 -9.99 -0.83
N MET A 219 8.16 -10.51 -1.50
CA MET A 219 6.77 -10.15 -1.17
C MET A 219 6.43 -10.47 0.27
N HIS A 220 6.96 -11.58 0.81
CA HIS A 220 6.77 -11.93 2.21
C HIS A 220 7.36 -10.86 3.15
N ASP A 221 8.61 -10.49 2.95
CA ASP A 221 9.32 -9.55 3.82
C ASP A 221 8.72 -8.14 3.71
N LEU A 222 8.44 -7.66 2.49
CA LEU A 222 7.78 -6.37 2.27
C LEU A 222 6.44 -6.29 3.02
N ASN A 223 5.61 -7.32 2.90
CA ASN A 223 4.33 -7.38 3.60
C ASN A 223 4.49 -7.35 5.12
N GLN A 224 5.48 -8.08 5.66
CA GLN A 224 5.78 -8.06 7.10
C GLN A 224 6.19 -6.66 7.59
N GLU A 225 7.05 -5.97 6.82
CA GLU A 225 7.48 -4.61 7.17
C GLU A 225 6.31 -3.61 7.10
N LEU A 226 5.50 -3.65 6.05
CA LEU A 226 4.34 -2.76 5.90
C LEU A 226 3.26 -2.99 6.97
N LEU A 227 2.97 -4.25 7.30
CA LEU A 227 1.97 -4.59 8.33
C LEU A 227 2.44 -4.20 9.73
N ALA A 228 3.75 -4.30 10.01
CA ALA A 228 4.31 -3.90 11.30
C ALA A 228 4.51 -2.39 11.45
N ALA A 229 4.43 -1.62 10.37
CA ALA A 229 4.75 -0.19 10.36
C ALA A 229 3.69 0.72 11.03
N GLY A 230 2.55 0.17 11.43
CA GLY A 230 1.47 0.96 12.05
C GLY A 230 0.80 1.96 11.10
N ILE A 231 0.89 1.75 9.79
CA ILE A 231 0.24 2.60 8.77
C ILE A 231 -1.23 2.25 8.53
N GLY A 232 -1.78 1.28 9.28
CA GLY A 232 -3.16 0.84 9.15
C GLY A 232 -3.45 -0.02 7.93
N LEU A 233 -2.43 -0.56 7.24
CA LEU A 233 -2.62 -1.34 6.01
C LEU A 233 -3.52 -2.56 6.23
N VAL A 234 -4.62 -2.65 5.46
CA VAL A 234 -5.57 -3.78 5.53
C VAL A 234 -5.63 -4.62 4.26
N ALA A 235 -5.29 -4.05 3.11
CA ALA A 235 -5.21 -4.76 1.83
C ALA A 235 -4.16 -4.12 0.92
N ALA A 236 -3.50 -4.92 0.07
CA ALA A 236 -2.56 -4.40 -0.93
C ALA A 236 -2.45 -5.29 -2.16
N GLN A 237 -2.12 -4.63 -3.28
CA GLN A 237 -1.85 -5.24 -4.58
C GLN A 237 -0.41 -4.93 -5.00
N HIS A 238 0.29 -5.90 -5.56
CA HIS A 238 1.50 -5.69 -6.36
C HIS A 238 1.11 -5.02 -7.68
N LEU A 239 1.79 -3.94 -8.03
CA LEU A 239 1.60 -3.26 -9.31
C LEU A 239 2.73 -3.59 -10.28
N GLU A 240 3.95 -3.29 -9.90
CA GLU A 240 5.12 -3.55 -10.72
C GLU A 240 6.38 -3.73 -9.88
N GLY A 241 7.35 -4.49 -10.39
CA GLY A 241 8.61 -4.75 -9.73
C GLY A 241 9.82 -4.34 -10.56
N GLY A 242 11.00 -4.43 -9.96
CA GLY A 242 12.25 -4.21 -10.67
C GLY A 242 12.45 -2.78 -11.19
N PRO A 243 13.18 -2.62 -12.31
CA PRO A 243 13.46 -1.31 -12.91
C PRO A 243 12.23 -0.56 -13.43
N GLU A 244 11.13 -1.25 -13.71
CA GLU A 244 9.87 -0.68 -14.19
C GLU A 244 9.04 -0.02 -13.10
N ALA A 245 9.28 -0.38 -11.82
CA ALA A 245 8.56 0.21 -10.69
C ALA A 245 8.80 1.72 -10.60
N GLN A 246 7.74 2.54 -10.52
CA GLN A 246 7.84 4.00 -10.50
C GLN A 246 6.78 4.60 -9.60
N ILE A 247 7.12 5.73 -8.98
CA ILE A 247 6.20 6.67 -8.35
C ILE A 247 6.63 8.10 -8.64
N TYR A 248 5.67 8.96 -8.95
CA TYR A 248 5.87 10.40 -9.06
C TYR A 248 4.81 11.15 -8.29
N VAL A 249 5.20 12.23 -7.62
CA VAL A 249 4.31 13.13 -6.86
C VAL A 249 4.72 14.57 -7.12
N HIS A 250 3.75 15.42 -7.49
CA HIS A 250 3.96 16.86 -7.62
C HIS A 250 2.77 17.59 -6.98
N ALA A 251 2.94 18.05 -5.74
CA ALA A 251 1.92 18.75 -4.96
C ALA A 251 2.43 20.13 -4.50
N GLY A 252 1.94 21.17 -5.15
CA GLY A 252 2.41 22.55 -4.90
C GLY A 252 3.90 22.71 -5.25
N SER A 253 4.72 23.06 -4.27
CA SER A 253 6.19 23.15 -4.44
C SER A 253 6.92 21.85 -4.13
N PHE A 254 6.21 20.79 -3.74
CA PHE A 254 6.81 19.50 -3.43
C PHE A 254 6.86 18.60 -4.66
N GLU A 255 8.02 18.02 -4.91
CA GLU A 255 8.22 17.05 -5.97
C GLU A 255 8.98 15.82 -5.46
N LEU A 256 8.53 14.64 -5.86
CA LEU A 256 9.19 13.36 -5.61
C LEU A 256 9.13 12.52 -6.87
N GLU A 257 10.27 11.99 -7.29
CA GLU A 257 10.37 10.99 -8.36
C GLU A 257 11.24 9.85 -7.88
N MET A 258 10.68 8.64 -7.84
CA MET A 258 11.42 7.43 -7.48
C MET A 258 11.14 6.33 -8.51
N PHE A 259 12.16 5.52 -8.76
CA PHE A 259 12.08 4.37 -9.66
C PHE A 259 12.92 3.22 -9.13
N GLY A 260 12.55 2.03 -9.54
CA GLY A 260 13.18 0.79 -9.11
C GLY A 260 14.53 0.53 -9.79
N SER A 261 15.22 -0.48 -9.30
CA SER A 261 16.52 -0.88 -9.81
C SER A 261 16.71 -2.37 -9.77
N TYR A 262 16.37 -2.99 -8.66
CA TYR A 262 16.75 -4.37 -8.37
C TYR A 262 15.66 -5.35 -8.76
N GLU A 263 16.07 -6.44 -9.40
CA GLU A 263 15.26 -7.65 -9.60
C GLU A 263 16.15 -8.89 -9.65
N THR A 264 15.84 -9.88 -8.84
CA THR A 264 16.56 -11.16 -8.81
C THR A 264 16.54 -11.84 -10.17
N SER A 265 17.69 -12.29 -10.65
CA SER A 265 17.93 -12.95 -11.95
C SER A 265 17.82 -12.04 -13.17
N PHE A 266 17.63 -10.73 -12.98
CA PHE A 266 17.63 -9.75 -14.06
C PHE A 266 18.64 -8.63 -13.80
N LYS A 267 18.50 -7.86 -12.73
CA LYS A 267 19.40 -6.77 -12.35
C LYS A 267 19.58 -6.75 -10.83
N GLU A 268 20.63 -7.43 -10.33
CA GLU A 268 20.83 -7.63 -8.90
C GLU A 268 21.70 -6.52 -8.26
N ASN A 269 21.39 -5.26 -8.57
CA ASN A 269 22.09 -4.10 -7.99
C ASN A 269 21.21 -2.85 -7.95
N ASP A 270 21.65 -1.82 -7.23
CA ASP A 270 20.96 -0.53 -7.10
C ASP A 270 21.53 0.56 -8.01
N SER A 271 22.00 0.19 -9.22
CA SER A 271 22.68 1.12 -10.14
C SER A 271 21.79 1.68 -11.26
N SER A 272 20.46 1.45 -11.24
CA SER A 272 19.57 2.03 -12.25
C SER A 272 19.54 3.55 -12.15
N SER A 273 19.82 4.21 -13.27
CA SER A 273 19.80 5.67 -13.42
C SER A 273 18.82 6.14 -14.51
N ILE A 274 18.04 5.21 -15.06
CA ILE A 274 17.13 5.48 -16.19
C ILE A 274 15.73 5.02 -15.78
N LEU A 275 14.73 5.91 -15.95
CA LEU A 275 13.33 5.56 -15.87
C LEU A 275 12.89 4.90 -17.17
N TRP A 276 12.17 3.80 -17.04
CA TRP A 276 11.62 3.09 -18.18
C TRP A 276 10.19 3.56 -18.45
N PRO A 277 9.80 3.77 -19.71
CA PRO A 277 8.40 4.05 -20.03
C PRO A 277 7.51 2.88 -19.62
N VAL A 278 6.38 3.17 -18.97
CA VAL A 278 5.37 2.18 -18.57
C VAL A 278 4.06 2.44 -19.32
N PRO A 279 3.32 1.39 -19.74
CA PRO A 279 2.15 1.56 -20.59
C PRO A 279 0.94 2.14 -19.87
N ASN A 280 0.91 2.04 -18.54
CA ASN A 280 -0.24 2.45 -17.74
C ASN A 280 0.15 2.88 -16.34
N VAL A 281 -0.64 3.78 -15.75
CA VAL A 281 -0.48 4.27 -14.39
C VAL A 281 -1.83 4.38 -13.67
N LEU A 282 -1.80 4.21 -12.36
CA LEU A 282 -2.80 4.75 -11.45
C LEU A 282 -2.36 6.15 -11.04
N GLY A 283 -3.20 7.12 -11.26
CA GLY A 283 -2.91 8.51 -10.90
C GLY A 283 -4.01 9.12 -10.06
N VAL A 284 -3.71 10.21 -9.38
CA VAL A 284 -4.68 10.94 -8.57
C VAL A 284 -4.77 12.40 -8.97
N ARG A 285 -5.97 12.93 -8.87
CA ARG A 285 -6.29 14.34 -9.07
C ARG A 285 -7.33 14.79 -8.05
N PRO A 286 -7.46 16.09 -7.78
CA PRO A 286 -8.51 16.59 -6.89
C PRO A 286 -9.89 16.18 -7.37
N VAL A 287 -10.77 15.77 -6.42
CA VAL A 287 -12.19 15.56 -6.72
C VAL A 287 -12.78 16.88 -7.20
N LYS A 288 -13.44 16.86 -8.35
CA LYS A 288 -14.14 18.05 -8.84
C LYS A 288 -15.28 18.37 -7.88
N THR A 289 -15.24 19.55 -7.27
CA THR A 289 -16.41 20.10 -6.56
C THR A 289 -17.51 20.35 -7.60
N ARG A 290 -18.64 19.69 -7.42
CA ARG A 290 -19.85 19.92 -8.23
C ARG A 290 -20.47 21.27 -7.86
#